data_ba2473387b2d9ea36039cd22b354d331
#
_entry.id   ba2473387b2d9ea36039cd22b354d331
#
_cell.length_a   1.000
_cell.length_b   1.000
_cell.length_c   1.000
_cell.angle_alpha   90.00
_cell.angle_beta   90.00
_cell.angle_gamma   90.00
#
_symmetry.space_group_name_H-M   'P 1'
#
loop_
_entity.id
_entity.type
_entity.pdbx_description
1 polymer ?
#
loop_
_entity_poly.entity_id
_entity_poly.type
_entity_poly.pdbx_seq_one_letter_code
_entity_poly.pdbx_strand_id
1 'polypeptide(L)'
;MKKIYIVVNCILIFVLIGFYINQTSYKKDINRSSDFIDSLQLELTMLQGNIKLHYKYDEKELKDFKLIDNKEDTLFLSELLCNQEKFVYKFSLFNCISCINHEFSMIKRFKNLINEENAIIIIDSCSIRDLVLFKKYNLIGEPSIPIYRMATTTNDMNQILKEEKTPFVLFMNNSLQVKDLFVPIKEYPHYSEKYHKEMFYKYSIL
;
A
#
# COMPACT_ATOMS: atom_id res chain seq x y z
N MET A 1 4.54 -71.06 20.59
CA MET A 1 4.52 -69.81 21.37
C MET A 1 5.37 -68.69 20.73
N LYS A 2 6.65 -68.89 20.37
CA LYS A 2 7.50 -67.82 19.80
C LYS A 2 6.95 -67.15 18.52
N LYS A 3 6.37 -67.87 17.60
CA LYS A 3 5.82 -67.32 16.34
C LYS A 3 4.64 -66.37 16.58
N ILE A 4 3.77 -66.67 17.53
CA ILE A 4 2.60 -65.83 17.87
C ILE A 4 3.08 -64.52 18.50
N TYR A 5 4.11 -64.55 19.32
CA TYR A 5 4.68 -63.36 19.94
C TYR A 5 5.27 -62.40 18.90
N ILE A 6 5.95 -62.89 17.88
CA ILE A 6 6.51 -62.12 16.79
C ILE A 6 5.38 -61.40 15.99
N VAL A 7 4.33 -62.13 15.66
CA VAL A 7 3.19 -61.58 14.92
C VAL A 7 2.48 -60.48 15.69
N VAL A 8 2.27 -60.67 16.99
CA VAL A 8 1.63 -59.67 17.85
C VAL A 8 2.50 -58.39 17.94
N ASN A 9 3.82 -58.50 18.09
CA ASN A 9 4.71 -57.38 18.12
C ASN A 9 4.75 -56.64 16.79
N CYS A 10 4.73 -57.33 15.65
CA CYS A 10 4.68 -56.68 14.35
C CYS A 10 3.37 -55.85 14.18
N ILE A 11 2.23 -56.42 14.57
CA ILE A 11 0.95 -55.73 14.54
C ILE A 11 0.99 -54.47 15.42
N LEU A 12 1.51 -54.59 16.62
CA LEU A 12 1.66 -53.44 17.57
C LEU A 12 2.50 -52.33 16.98
N ILE A 13 3.62 -52.66 16.34
CA ILE A 13 4.50 -51.68 15.67
C ILE A 13 3.75 -51.00 14.53
N PHE A 14 3.01 -51.70 13.70
CA PHE A 14 2.22 -51.08 12.62
C PHE A 14 1.15 -50.17 13.17
N VAL A 15 0.48 -50.50 14.24
CA VAL A 15 -0.54 -49.63 14.88
C VAL A 15 0.12 -48.38 15.44
N LEU A 16 1.29 -48.48 16.09
CA LEU A 16 2.02 -47.35 16.62
C LEU A 16 2.52 -46.40 15.50
N ILE A 17 3.04 -46.94 14.40
CA ILE A 17 3.45 -46.16 13.22
C ILE A 17 2.22 -45.46 12.61
N GLY A 18 1.10 -46.16 12.43
CA GLY A 18 -0.14 -45.56 11.92
C GLY A 18 -0.63 -44.40 12.82
N PHE A 19 -0.60 -44.59 14.13
CA PHE A 19 -0.97 -43.55 15.10
C PHE A 19 -0.03 -42.35 15.02
N TYR A 20 1.29 -42.58 14.93
CA TYR A 20 2.28 -41.50 14.80
C TYR A 20 2.09 -40.70 13.52
N ILE A 21 1.87 -41.37 12.38
CA ILE A 21 1.60 -40.69 11.09
C ILE A 21 0.33 -39.85 11.17
N ASN A 22 -0.73 -40.39 11.75
CA ASN A 22 -1.99 -39.66 11.92
C ASN A 22 -1.83 -38.45 12.82
N GLN A 23 -1.11 -38.56 13.92
CA GLN A 23 -0.85 -37.47 14.85
C GLN A 23 -0.02 -36.34 14.20
N THR A 24 1.00 -36.71 13.39
CA THR A 24 1.80 -35.70 12.66
C THR A 24 1.01 -34.98 11.59
N SER A 25 0.15 -35.68 10.85
CA SER A 25 -0.76 -35.07 9.88
C SER A 25 -1.72 -34.10 10.56
N TYR A 26 -2.37 -34.53 11.64
CA TYR A 26 -3.31 -33.70 12.38
C TYR A 26 -2.64 -32.43 12.96
N LYS A 27 -1.42 -32.55 13.49
CA LYS A 27 -0.65 -31.38 13.96
C LYS A 27 -0.32 -30.41 12.82
N LYS A 28 -0.02 -30.93 11.62
CA LYS A 28 0.24 -30.10 10.43
C LYS A 28 -1.00 -29.33 10.00
N ASP A 29 -2.17 -29.95 10.04
CA ASP A 29 -3.44 -29.31 9.66
C ASP A 29 -3.85 -28.25 10.68
N ILE A 30 -3.63 -28.49 12.00
CA ILE A 30 -3.83 -27.46 13.03
C ILE A 30 -2.93 -26.25 12.79
N ASN A 31 -1.64 -26.48 12.55
CA ASN A 31 -0.71 -25.36 12.30
C ASN A 31 -1.13 -24.54 11.07
N ARG A 32 -1.50 -25.21 9.97
CA ARG A 32 -2.01 -24.53 8.77
C ARG A 32 -3.25 -23.68 9.05
N SER A 33 -4.18 -24.21 9.86
CA SER A 33 -5.39 -23.49 10.25
C SER A 33 -5.05 -22.28 11.13
N SER A 34 -4.08 -22.41 12.04
CA SER A 34 -3.58 -21.30 12.86
C SER A 34 -2.95 -20.21 12.00
N ASP A 35 -2.03 -20.57 11.09
CA ASP A 35 -1.38 -19.63 10.19
C ASP A 35 -2.40 -18.87 9.32
N PHE A 36 -3.45 -19.56 8.88
CA PHE A 36 -4.54 -18.96 8.11
C PHE A 36 -5.36 -17.97 8.95
N ILE A 37 -5.69 -18.32 10.19
CA ILE A 37 -6.41 -17.43 11.12
C ILE A 37 -5.57 -16.18 11.41
N ASP A 38 -4.28 -16.34 11.68
CA ASP A 38 -3.36 -15.22 11.93
C ASP A 38 -3.28 -14.27 10.73
N SER A 39 -3.24 -14.85 9.51
CA SER A 39 -3.28 -14.09 8.26
C SER A 39 -4.57 -13.29 8.12
N LEU A 40 -5.73 -13.89 8.39
CA LEU A 40 -7.03 -13.21 8.34
C LEU A 40 -7.15 -12.11 9.40
N GLN A 41 -6.61 -12.32 10.60
CA GLN A 41 -6.62 -11.31 11.66
C GLN A 41 -5.75 -10.11 11.28
N LEU A 42 -4.58 -10.35 10.68
CA LEU A 42 -3.72 -9.28 10.18
C LEU A 42 -4.44 -8.48 9.08
N GLU A 43 -5.03 -9.15 8.10
CA GLU A 43 -5.80 -8.53 7.03
C GLU A 43 -6.93 -7.66 7.57
N LEU A 44 -7.72 -8.19 8.51
CA LEU A 44 -8.81 -7.46 9.14
C LEU A 44 -8.30 -6.21 9.87
N THR A 45 -7.20 -6.32 10.61
CA THR A 45 -6.60 -5.19 11.33
C THR A 45 -6.17 -4.08 10.37
N MET A 46 -5.56 -4.44 9.24
CA MET A 46 -5.13 -3.48 8.22
C MET A 46 -6.31 -2.80 7.52
N LEU A 47 -7.36 -3.56 7.20
CA LEU A 47 -8.59 -2.99 6.64
C LEU A 47 -9.29 -2.05 7.62
N GLN A 48 -9.36 -2.40 8.89
CA GLN A 48 -9.90 -1.52 9.93
C GLN A 48 -9.08 -0.23 10.06
N GLY A 49 -7.74 -0.33 9.92
CA GLY A 49 -6.86 0.82 9.86
C GLY A 49 -7.20 1.77 8.72
N ASN A 50 -7.34 1.23 7.50
CA ASN A 50 -7.74 2.00 6.33
C ASN A 50 -9.11 2.67 6.50
N ILE A 51 -10.10 1.93 6.98
CA ILE A 51 -11.45 2.45 7.25
C ILE A 51 -11.38 3.59 8.27
N LYS A 52 -10.64 3.43 9.36
CA LYS A 52 -10.47 4.47 10.39
C LYS A 52 -9.82 5.72 9.83
N LEU A 53 -8.79 5.58 8.98
CA LEU A 53 -8.14 6.70 8.33
C LEU A 53 -9.07 7.39 7.33
N HIS A 54 -9.80 6.63 6.54
CA HIS A 54 -10.81 7.17 5.63
C HIS A 54 -11.82 8.03 6.40
N TYR A 55 -12.48 7.51 7.44
CA TYR A 55 -13.41 8.29 8.26
C TYR A 55 -12.77 9.50 8.96
N LYS A 56 -11.50 9.40 9.36
CA LYS A 56 -10.79 10.51 10.01
C LYS A 56 -10.54 11.67 9.07
N TYR A 57 -10.34 11.39 7.79
CA TYR A 57 -9.87 12.36 6.81
C TYR A 57 -10.84 12.62 5.66
N ASP A 58 -11.90 11.86 5.55
CA ASP A 58 -12.95 12.07 4.55
C ASP A 58 -13.52 13.49 4.67
N GLU A 59 -13.66 14.15 3.54
CA GLU A 59 -14.10 15.53 3.40
C GLU A 59 -13.26 16.58 4.16
N LYS A 60 -12.15 16.19 4.75
CA LYS A 60 -11.27 17.13 5.45
C LYS A 60 -10.51 17.99 4.47
N GLU A 61 -10.57 19.31 4.68
CA GLU A 61 -9.76 20.25 3.95
C GLU A 61 -8.32 20.25 4.48
N LEU A 62 -7.35 20.09 3.58
CA LEU A 62 -5.94 20.21 3.90
C LEU A 62 -5.51 21.69 3.82
N LYS A 63 -4.63 22.09 4.70
CA LYS A 63 -3.92 23.37 4.55
C LYS A 63 -3.05 23.29 3.32
N ASP A 64 -3.02 24.35 2.54
CA ASP A 64 -2.13 24.45 1.40
C ASP A 64 -0.65 24.45 1.83
N PHE A 65 0.19 23.82 1.04
CA PHE A 65 1.63 23.73 1.35
C PHE A 65 2.49 23.79 0.09
N LYS A 66 3.75 24.16 0.30
CA LYS A 66 4.71 24.34 -0.78
C LYS A 66 5.33 23.02 -1.21
N LEU A 67 5.39 22.86 -2.50
CA LEU A 67 6.04 21.75 -3.21
C LEU A 67 7.18 22.32 -4.06
N ILE A 68 8.20 21.52 -4.27
CA ILE A 68 9.36 21.89 -5.07
C ILE A 68 9.55 20.83 -6.15
N ASP A 69 9.65 21.27 -7.39
CA ASP A 69 9.87 20.38 -8.52
C ASP A 69 11.36 20.01 -8.69
N ASN A 70 11.68 19.29 -9.75
CA ASN A 70 13.05 18.89 -10.09
C ASN A 70 13.93 20.02 -10.67
N LYS A 71 13.35 21.20 -10.95
CA LYS A 71 14.05 22.40 -11.38
C LYS A 71 14.24 23.42 -10.27
N GLU A 72 13.82 23.07 -9.05
CA GLU A 72 13.80 23.93 -7.86
C GLU A 72 12.70 25.01 -7.87
N ASP A 73 11.77 24.93 -8.82
CA ASP A 73 10.63 25.82 -8.84
C ASP A 73 9.69 25.44 -7.69
N THR A 74 9.19 26.47 -6.99
CA THR A 74 8.28 26.29 -5.85
C THR A 74 6.88 26.67 -6.26
N LEU A 75 5.93 25.79 -5.95
CA LEU A 75 4.50 26.00 -6.20
C LEU A 75 3.67 25.47 -5.02
N PHE A 76 2.43 25.90 -4.94
CA PHE A 76 1.51 25.40 -3.93
C PHE A 76 0.71 24.18 -4.43
N LEU A 77 0.29 23.32 -3.51
CA LEU A 77 -0.55 22.17 -3.88
C LEU A 77 -1.86 22.61 -4.57
N SER A 78 -2.45 23.71 -4.10
CA SER A 78 -3.65 24.31 -4.71
C SER A 78 -3.47 24.68 -6.18
N GLU A 79 -2.27 25.14 -6.56
CA GLU A 79 -1.95 25.48 -7.95
C GLU A 79 -1.93 24.22 -8.84
N LEU A 80 -1.47 23.09 -8.29
CA LEU A 80 -1.46 21.80 -9.00
C LEU A 80 -2.86 21.17 -9.15
N LEU A 81 -3.73 21.44 -8.20
CA LEU A 81 -5.12 20.97 -8.21
C LEU A 81 -6.06 21.94 -8.91
N CYS A 82 -5.53 23.01 -9.51
CA CYS A 82 -6.33 24.06 -10.16
C CYS A 82 -7.29 23.44 -11.18
N ASN A 83 -8.60 23.59 -10.91
CA ASN A 83 -9.71 23.14 -11.75
C ASN A 83 -9.89 21.63 -11.96
N GLN A 84 -9.12 20.78 -11.29
CA GLN A 84 -9.22 19.32 -11.48
C GLN A 84 -9.08 18.55 -10.17
N GLU A 85 -9.82 17.47 -10.07
CA GLU A 85 -9.61 16.47 -9.03
C GLU A 85 -8.43 15.58 -9.43
N LYS A 86 -7.55 15.25 -8.47
CA LYS A 86 -6.34 14.46 -8.75
C LYS A 86 -6.09 13.40 -7.70
N PHE A 87 -5.47 12.32 -8.17
CA PHE A 87 -4.77 11.38 -7.30
C PHE A 87 -3.47 11.99 -6.81
N VAL A 88 -3.27 11.98 -5.51
CA VAL A 88 -2.06 12.43 -4.84
C VAL A 88 -1.38 11.22 -4.20
N TYR A 89 -0.34 10.71 -4.83
CA TYR A 89 0.47 9.61 -4.32
C TYR A 89 1.55 10.19 -3.40
N LYS A 90 1.46 9.93 -2.11
CA LYS A 90 2.48 10.36 -1.15
C LYS A 90 3.40 9.20 -0.80
N PHE A 91 4.70 9.42 -0.98
CA PHE A 91 5.76 8.50 -0.58
C PHE A 91 6.74 9.19 0.36
N SER A 92 7.45 8.37 1.14
CA SER A 92 8.62 8.81 1.90
C SER A 92 9.79 7.88 1.58
N LEU A 93 10.99 8.42 1.39
CA LEU A 93 12.17 7.59 1.14
C LEU A 93 12.56 6.72 2.34
N PHE A 94 12.03 7.05 3.53
CA PHE A 94 12.19 6.22 4.74
C PHE A 94 11.15 5.12 4.86
N ASN A 95 10.20 5.06 3.93
CA ASN A 95 9.17 4.04 3.93
C ASN A 95 9.67 2.72 3.36
N CYS A 96 8.85 1.69 3.54
CA CYS A 96 9.05 0.36 2.97
C CYS A 96 9.20 0.45 1.44
N ILE A 97 10.41 0.22 0.91
CA ILE A 97 10.70 0.25 -0.53
C ILE A 97 9.77 -0.71 -1.30
N SER A 98 9.44 -1.87 -0.73
CA SER A 98 8.53 -2.82 -1.38
C SER A 98 7.11 -2.27 -1.52
N CYS A 99 6.62 -1.46 -0.56
CA CYS A 99 5.32 -0.80 -0.66
C CYS A 99 5.33 0.26 -1.77
N ILE A 100 6.40 1.04 -1.86
CA ILE A 100 6.59 2.05 -2.91
C ILE A 100 6.62 1.37 -4.29
N ASN A 101 7.45 0.33 -4.45
CA ASN A 101 7.55 -0.41 -5.71
C ASN A 101 6.22 -1.05 -6.12
N HIS A 102 5.45 -1.51 -5.13
CA HIS A 102 4.13 -2.06 -5.41
C HIS A 102 3.20 -0.98 -5.99
N GLU A 103 3.10 0.19 -5.37
CA GLU A 103 2.25 1.28 -5.88
C GLU A 103 2.74 1.78 -7.25
N PHE A 104 4.04 1.83 -7.49
CA PHE A 104 4.54 2.12 -8.85
C PHE A 104 4.14 1.07 -9.87
N SER A 105 4.07 -0.20 -9.49
CA SER A 105 3.56 -1.25 -10.37
C SER A 105 2.08 -1.04 -10.70
N MET A 106 1.28 -0.55 -9.75
CA MET A 106 -0.13 -0.20 -9.98
C MET A 106 -0.24 1.02 -10.90
N ILE A 107 0.51 2.09 -10.65
CA ILE A 107 0.57 3.27 -11.52
C ILE A 107 0.91 2.85 -12.97
N LYS A 108 1.93 2.01 -13.15
CA LYS A 108 2.31 1.48 -14.48
C LYS A 108 1.21 0.64 -15.12
N ARG A 109 0.54 -0.20 -14.34
CA ARG A 109 -0.55 -1.03 -14.83
C ARG A 109 -1.75 -0.21 -15.32
N PHE A 110 -2.02 0.90 -14.66
CA PHE A 110 -3.11 1.81 -14.98
C PHE A 110 -2.66 3.06 -15.76
N LYS A 111 -1.54 3.01 -16.44
CA LYS A 111 -0.92 4.15 -17.13
C LYS A 111 -1.82 4.86 -18.16
N ASN A 112 -2.78 4.17 -18.73
CA ASN A 112 -3.75 4.77 -19.65
C ASN A 112 -4.83 5.58 -18.92
N LEU A 113 -4.96 5.41 -17.61
CA LEU A 113 -5.95 6.07 -16.76
C LEU A 113 -5.28 7.04 -15.77
N ILE A 114 -4.02 6.81 -15.41
CA ILE A 114 -3.22 7.65 -14.51
C ILE A 114 -2.18 8.39 -15.34
N ASN A 115 -2.28 9.70 -15.40
CA ASN A 115 -1.40 10.55 -16.19
C ASN A 115 -1.14 11.89 -15.49
N GLU A 116 -0.43 12.82 -16.15
CA GLU A 116 -0.10 14.15 -15.62
C GLU A 116 -1.30 15.04 -15.33
N GLU A 117 -2.43 14.79 -15.99
CA GLU A 117 -3.64 15.60 -15.80
C GLU A 117 -4.35 15.24 -14.50
N ASN A 118 -4.38 13.94 -14.13
CA ASN A 118 -5.18 13.44 -13.02
C ASN A 118 -4.38 12.85 -11.86
N ALA A 119 -3.04 12.90 -11.90
CA ALA A 119 -2.20 12.39 -10.83
C ALA A 119 -0.96 13.24 -10.57
N ILE A 120 -0.53 13.27 -9.32
CA ILE A 120 0.75 13.83 -8.88
C ILE A 120 1.40 12.90 -7.86
N ILE A 121 2.72 12.91 -7.83
CA ILE A 121 3.51 12.18 -6.84
C ILE A 121 4.21 13.17 -5.94
N ILE A 122 4.05 13.01 -4.64
CA ILE A 122 4.71 13.81 -3.61
C ILE A 122 5.66 12.93 -2.82
N ILE A 123 6.93 13.33 -2.74
CA ILE A 123 7.93 12.63 -1.93
C ILE A 123 8.34 13.56 -0.78
N ASP A 124 8.14 13.08 0.43
CA ASP A 124 8.63 13.79 1.60
C ASP A 124 10.08 13.42 1.92
N SER A 125 10.73 14.27 2.72
CA SER A 125 12.05 13.99 3.31
C SER A 125 13.12 13.58 2.30
N CYS A 126 13.11 14.15 1.08
CA CYS A 126 14.10 13.86 0.05
C CYS A 126 14.86 15.10 -0.39
N SER A 127 16.11 14.91 -0.83
CA SER A 127 16.88 15.95 -1.52
C SER A 127 16.46 16.03 -3.01
N ILE A 128 16.85 17.10 -3.69
CA ILE A 128 16.65 17.21 -5.16
C ILE A 128 17.33 16.06 -5.89
N ARG A 129 18.54 15.70 -5.47
CA ARG A 129 19.27 14.56 -6.03
C ARG A 129 18.46 13.27 -5.90
N ASP A 130 17.86 13.04 -4.74
CA ASP A 130 17.04 11.86 -4.50
C ASP A 130 15.78 11.87 -5.38
N LEU A 131 15.16 13.03 -5.56
CA LEU A 131 14.02 13.22 -6.45
C LEU A 131 14.35 12.84 -7.90
N VAL A 132 15.50 13.33 -8.40
CA VAL A 132 15.98 13.02 -9.76
C VAL A 132 16.28 11.53 -9.91
N LEU A 133 16.94 10.93 -8.93
CA LEU A 133 17.22 9.50 -8.93
C LEU A 133 15.94 8.68 -8.84
N PHE A 134 15.01 9.06 -7.99
CA PHE A 134 13.73 8.41 -7.85
C PHE A 134 12.95 8.39 -9.17
N LYS A 135 12.86 9.54 -9.85
CA LYS A 135 12.25 9.66 -11.17
C LYS A 135 12.94 8.76 -12.18
N LYS A 136 14.27 8.77 -12.21
CA LYS A 136 15.06 7.96 -13.14
C LYS A 136 14.83 6.46 -12.95
N TYR A 137 14.80 5.96 -11.73
CA TYR A 137 14.75 4.52 -11.47
C TYR A 137 13.33 3.95 -11.45
N ASN A 138 12.34 4.74 -11.07
CA ASN A 138 10.98 4.23 -10.87
C ASN A 138 10.01 4.54 -11.99
N LEU A 139 10.29 5.57 -12.81
CA LEU A 139 9.39 6.04 -13.87
C LEU A 139 10.02 6.01 -15.27
N ILE A 140 11.05 5.18 -15.48
CA ILE A 140 11.65 5.04 -16.82
C ILE A 140 10.61 4.50 -17.80
N GLY A 141 10.31 5.31 -18.83
CA GLY A 141 9.45 4.90 -19.95
C GLY A 141 7.96 4.95 -19.68
N GLU A 142 7.50 5.59 -18.57
CA GLU A 142 6.08 5.58 -18.17
C GLU A 142 5.53 6.96 -17.88
N PRO A 143 4.17 7.08 -17.67
CA PRO A 143 3.48 8.35 -17.89
C PRO A 143 4.18 9.49 -17.18
N SER A 144 4.15 10.64 -17.80
CA SER A 144 4.80 11.87 -17.33
C SER A 144 4.09 12.44 -16.08
N ILE A 145 3.84 11.58 -15.07
CA ILE A 145 3.25 12.02 -13.81
C ILE A 145 4.25 12.96 -13.14
N PRO A 146 3.85 14.19 -12.84
CA PRO A 146 4.72 15.15 -12.19
C PRO A 146 5.07 14.69 -10.77
N ILE A 147 6.35 14.84 -10.41
CA ILE A 147 6.88 14.47 -9.10
C ILE A 147 7.41 15.71 -8.42
N TYR A 148 7.02 15.87 -7.18
CA TYR A 148 7.41 16.98 -6.32
C TYR A 148 7.98 16.48 -5.01
N ARG A 149 8.86 17.26 -4.41
CA ARG A 149 9.24 17.08 -3.01
C ARG A 149 8.54 18.11 -2.13
N MET A 150 8.33 17.77 -0.88
CA MET A 150 7.82 18.74 0.09
C MET A 150 8.91 19.71 0.50
N ALA A 151 8.58 21.01 0.58
CA ALA A 151 9.48 21.99 1.16
C ALA A 151 9.61 21.74 2.67
N THR A 152 10.84 21.57 3.16
CA THR A 152 11.16 21.13 4.53
C THR A 152 10.78 22.12 5.64
N THR A 153 10.34 23.32 5.31
CA THR A 153 10.18 24.45 6.26
C THR A 153 8.76 24.64 6.79
N THR A 154 7.79 23.82 6.44
CA THR A 154 6.42 24.05 6.90
C THR A 154 6.14 23.33 8.21
N ASN A 155 6.24 24.05 9.34
CA ASN A 155 5.69 23.62 10.64
C ASN A 155 4.16 23.35 10.60
N ASP A 156 3.52 23.72 9.51
CA ASP A 156 2.07 23.63 9.25
C ASP A 156 1.66 22.42 8.41
N MET A 157 2.56 21.46 8.24
CA MET A 157 2.18 20.24 7.53
C MET A 157 0.98 19.58 8.21
N ASN A 158 -0.05 19.40 7.42
CA ASN A 158 -1.25 18.70 7.81
C ASN A 158 -0.88 17.39 8.52
N GLN A 159 -1.55 17.15 9.61
CA GLN A 159 -1.34 16.00 10.47
C GLN A 159 -1.33 14.67 9.71
N ILE A 160 -2.12 14.56 8.62
CA ILE A 160 -2.15 13.40 7.72
C ILE A 160 -0.76 13.08 7.16
N LEU A 161 -0.07 14.11 6.64
CA LEU A 161 1.20 13.95 5.96
C LEU A 161 2.35 13.68 6.92
N LYS A 162 2.20 14.07 8.19
CA LYS A 162 3.20 13.85 9.25
C LYS A 162 3.04 12.51 9.98
N GLU A 163 1.81 12.15 10.30
CA GLU A 163 1.52 10.99 11.15
C GLU A 163 1.68 9.66 10.41
N GLU A 164 1.45 9.67 9.09
CA GLU A 164 1.49 8.44 8.32
C GLU A 164 2.88 8.21 7.72
N LYS A 165 3.63 7.32 8.35
CA LYS A 165 4.95 6.87 7.86
C LYS A 165 4.85 5.91 6.67
N THR A 166 3.66 5.43 6.36
CA THR A 166 3.39 4.54 5.24
C THR A 166 3.07 5.33 3.95
N PRO A 167 3.32 4.78 2.77
CA PRO A 167 2.78 5.33 1.54
C PRO A 167 1.26 5.42 1.62
N PHE A 168 0.67 6.46 1.04
CA PHE A 168 -0.77 6.55 0.89
C PHE A 168 -1.17 7.25 -0.41
N VAL A 169 -2.38 7.01 -0.82
CA VAL A 169 -3.01 7.62 -1.99
C VAL A 169 -4.20 8.43 -1.52
N LEU A 170 -4.25 9.70 -1.89
CA LEU A 170 -5.38 10.58 -1.68
C LEU A 170 -6.07 10.83 -3.03
N PHE A 171 -7.38 10.95 -3.02
CA PHE A 171 -8.11 11.61 -4.09
C PHE A 171 -8.62 12.94 -3.58
N MET A 172 -8.27 14.02 -4.26
CA MET A 172 -8.51 15.39 -3.78
C MET A 172 -9.17 16.25 -4.84
N ASN A 173 -10.02 17.14 -4.39
CA ASN A 173 -10.58 18.18 -5.26
C ASN A 173 -9.72 19.46 -5.25
N ASN A 174 -10.13 20.41 -6.09
CA ASN A 174 -9.48 21.71 -6.24
C ASN A 174 -9.53 22.63 -4.99
N SER A 175 -10.38 22.31 -4.02
CA SER A 175 -10.47 23.01 -2.73
C SER A 175 -9.59 22.37 -1.65
N LEU A 176 -8.64 21.54 -2.02
CA LEU A 176 -7.78 20.77 -1.09
C LEU A 176 -8.55 19.82 -0.17
N GLN A 177 -9.80 19.50 -0.51
CA GLN A 177 -10.60 18.57 0.27
C GLN A 177 -10.29 17.13 -0.13
N VAL A 178 -10.01 16.30 0.86
CA VAL A 178 -9.83 14.85 0.68
C VAL A 178 -11.18 14.22 0.41
N LYS A 179 -11.33 13.58 -0.74
CA LYS A 179 -12.53 12.84 -1.14
C LYS A 179 -12.40 11.34 -0.90
N ASP A 180 -11.16 10.88 -0.85
CA ASP A 180 -10.85 9.49 -0.55
C ASP A 180 -9.42 9.35 -0.07
N LEU A 181 -9.16 8.31 0.74
CA LEU A 181 -7.83 7.99 1.24
C LEU A 181 -7.64 6.48 1.31
N PHE A 182 -6.51 6.02 0.83
CA PHE A 182 -6.11 4.62 0.88
C PHE A 182 -4.66 4.46 1.29
N VAL A 183 -4.40 3.54 2.21
CA VAL A 183 -3.04 3.12 2.58
C VAL A 183 -2.77 1.76 1.95
N PRO A 184 -1.82 1.67 1.01
CA PRO A 184 -1.45 0.42 0.35
C PRO A 184 -0.95 -0.63 1.33
N ILE A 185 -1.38 -1.86 1.13
CA ILE A 185 -1.00 -3.01 1.95
C ILE A 185 -0.19 -3.98 1.07
N LYS A 186 1.12 -4.04 1.28
CA LYS A 186 2.01 -4.84 0.42
C LYS A 186 1.72 -6.35 0.47
N GLU A 187 1.25 -6.84 1.62
CA GLU A 187 0.87 -8.23 1.83
C GLU A 187 -0.39 -8.61 1.06
N TYR A 188 -1.21 -7.62 0.73
CA TYR A 188 -2.49 -7.79 0.04
C TYR A 188 -2.61 -6.87 -1.18
N PRO A 189 -1.78 -7.08 -2.22
CA PRO A 189 -1.68 -6.20 -3.38
C PRO A 189 -2.99 -6.05 -4.17
N HIS A 190 -3.88 -7.03 -4.07
CA HIS A 190 -5.19 -6.98 -4.71
C HIS A 190 -6.09 -5.86 -4.17
N TYR A 191 -5.88 -5.37 -2.94
CA TYR A 191 -6.62 -4.22 -2.41
C TYR A 191 -6.23 -2.92 -3.11
N SER A 192 -4.94 -2.70 -3.39
CA SER A 192 -4.50 -1.54 -4.18
C SER A 192 -5.11 -1.58 -5.58
N GLU A 193 -5.11 -2.74 -6.23
CA GLU A 193 -5.73 -2.90 -7.55
C GLU A 193 -7.24 -2.61 -7.52
N LYS A 194 -7.94 -3.18 -6.53
CA LYS A 194 -9.38 -2.97 -6.36
C LYS A 194 -9.69 -1.50 -6.09
N TYR A 195 -8.94 -0.87 -5.17
CA TYR A 195 -9.09 0.55 -4.86
C TYR A 195 -8.97 1.42 -6.11
N HIS A 196 -7.89 1.27 -6.90
CA HIS A 196 -7.71 2.04 -8.10
C HIS A 196 -8.86 1.85 -9.10
N LYS A 197 -9.30 0.61 -9.32
CA LYS A 197 -10.44 0.33 -10.21
C LYS A 197 -11.73 1.00 -9.74
N GLU A 198 -12.04 0.92 -8.46
CA GLU A 198 -13.25 1.52 -7.88
C GLU A 198 -13.19 3.04 -7.96
N MET A 199 -12.02 3.65 -7.72
CA MET A 199 -11.82 5.09 -7.81
C MET A 199 -11.98 5.60 -9.24
N PHE A 200 -11.42 4.91 -10.25
CA PHE A 200 -11.61 5.28 -11.65
C PHE A 200 -13.06 5.22 -12.06
N TYR A 201 -13.78 4.21 -11.61
CA TYR A 201 -15.22 4.10 -11.87
C TYR A 201 -16.02 5.19 -11.16
N LYS A 202 -15.76 5.40 -9.86
CA LYS A 202 -16.49 6.38 -9.03
C LYS A 202 -16.36 7.81 -9.55
N TYR A 203 -15.16 8.18 -10.03
CA TYR A 203 -14.87 9.55 -10.48
C TYR A 203 -14.85 9.70 -12.00
N SER A 204 -15.42 8.72 -12.73
CA SER A 204 -15.59 8.77 -14.20
C SER A 204 -14.29 9.10 -14.95
N ILE A 205 -13.17 8.55 -14.48
CA ILE A 205 -11.86 8.69 -15.14
C ILE A 205 -11.69 7.64 -16.27
N LEU A 206 -12.67 6.77 -16.42
CA LEU A 206 -12.75 5.73 -17.47
C LEU A 206 -13.27 6.31 -18.78
#